data_7d99b320d75ab6d73ce8685410363d9b
#
_entry.id   7d99b320d75ab6d73ce8685410363d9b
#
_cell.length_a   1.000
_cell.length_b   1.000
_cell.length_c   1.000
_cell.angle_alpha   90.00
_cell.angle_beta   90.00
_cell.angle_gamma   90.00
#
_symmetry.space_group_name_H-M   'P 1'
#
loop_
_entity.id
_entity.type
_entity.pdbx_description
1 polymer ?
#
loop_
_entity_poly.entity_id
_entity_poly.type
_entity_poly.pdbx_seq_one_letter_code
_entity_poly.pdbx_strand_id
1 'polypeptide(L)'
;MSKNRRGTLMSKKFFSMLFGGTLTYMVVSMLLMSDQVIAGFTIGSDAVAGITMVTPVYSLAAFFASVISQGVPILYSTEMGKFNKEKADQVFGLSILMALVVGVVMFAAICLFGNAYLRSSSLSAEILAQATGYLSWMRFTILVMPIQMLIGAAVYYDGDESISNIANVVQGIGNIVFSVILSRYMGIRGIGLASFLFNVISLVVFMCHFMKKSNSLRLNVFFSFGMLKDVARYSIIDSSSYLFLAVFTAALNFYVTSHYGSEYLILVSAITLSREFQLLFEGIGEAVGPIFSVYVGEKSREGLRSIYSLANKTAITEGIIVTIVLIIIAPAVPSVLDVTDPELVHWVVMGVSMTALGAAFVSLLYLLTSYYMVIEQIALGLAACAMRDVIFSVSLVFVLGGIFGKFGMFMGLAAAPAIAYAILIIYIVVRYGREDCPLLLSKLSGSGGSYLFNLLTEPEEIIGMQGKIGSLLKEHNVDKKTINRVSILIEEMYLIILKMNDDKPVLAECTVFLKPDGVQIISKDEGVSFDMSDDDISTVSLSAYILASYLEKRDFGNRHLTTMSFNRSSFFIKYDEVETI
;
A
#
# COMPACT_ATOMS: atom_id res chain seq x y z
N MET A 1 -33.58 -14.12 12.16
CA MET A 1 -32.48 -14.31 11.18
C MET A 1 -32.34 -13.16 10.17
N SER A 2 -32.62 -11.89 10.48
CA SER A 2 -32.52 -10.80 9.49
C SER A 2 -31.72 -9.56 9.92
N LYS A 3 -30.99 -9.57 11.06
CA LYS A 3 -30.24 -8.42 11.59
C LYS A 3 -28.73 -8.39 11.24
N ASN A 4 -28.19 -9.33 10.45
CA ASN A 4 -26.74 -9.50 10.25
C ASN A 4 -26.19 -8.87 8.95
N ARG A 5 -26.89 -7.90 8.33
CA ARG A 5 -26.46 -7.23 7.08
C ARG A 5 -25.96 -5.79 7.25
N ARG A 6 -25.93 -5.24 8.48
CA ARG A 6 -25.35 -3.92 8.70
C ARG A 6 -23.85 -4.08 8.93
N GLY A 7 -23.03 -3.43 8.10
CA GLY A 7 -21.57 -3.45 8.25
C GLY A 7 -21.16 -2.86 9.61
N THR A 8 -20.01 -3.29 10.14
CA THR A 8 -19.41 -2.68 11.34
C THR A 8 -18.77 -1.33 10.97
N LEU A 9 -18.50 -0.48 11.96
CA LEU A 9 -17.81 0.81 11.77
C LEU A 9 -16.53 0.63 10.93
N MET A 10 -15.65 -0.29 11.35
CA MET A 10 -14.38 -0.51 10.66
C MET A 10 -14.55 -1.19 9.30
N SER A 11 -15.57 -2.04 9.11
CA SER A 11 -15.84 -2.61 7.77
C SER A 11 -16.31 -1.54 6.78
N LYS A 12 -17.13 -0.58 7.21
CA LYS A 12 -17.54 0.56 6.37
C LYS A 12 -16.33 1.39 5.95
N LYS A 13 -15.44 1.71 6.90
CA LYS A 13 -14.19 2.44 6.64
C LYS A 13 -13.29 1.66 5.69
N PHE A 14 -13.08 0.37 5.94
CA PHE A 14 -12.29 -0.51 5.09
C PHE A 14 -12.76 -0.49 3.62
N PHE A 15 -14.05 -0.70 3.36
CA PHE A 15 -14.56 -0.69 1.99
C PHE A 15 -14.50 0.69 1.32
N SER A 16 -14.68 1.77 2.09
CA SER A 16 -14.51 3.14 1.57
C SER A 16 -13.06 3.39 1.12
N MET A 17 -12.08 2.99 1.93
CA MET A 17 -10.66 3.12 1.62
C MET A 17 -10.22 2.17 0.51
N LEU A 18 -10.73 0.94 0.53
CA LEU A 18 -10.46 -0.05 -0.52
C LEU A 18 -10.89 0.48 -1.90
N PHE A 19 -12.10 1.03 -2.00
CA PHE A 19 -12.59 1.57 -3.26
C PHE A 19 -11.68 2.71 -3.77
N GLY A 20 -11.30 3.64 -2.89
CA GLY A 20 -10.39 4.74 -3.23
C GLY A 20 -9.00 4.24 -3.63
N GLY A 21 -8.41 3.34 -2.83
CA GLY A 21 -7.10 2.76 -3.08
C GLY A 21 -7.06 1.96 -4.38
N THR A 22 -8.00 1.05 -4.59
CA THR A 22 -8.08 0.25 -5.83
C THR A 22 -8.24 1.13 -7.07
N LEU A 23 -9.05 2.19 -7.00
CA LEU A 23 -9.19 3.14 -8.11
C LEU A 23 -7.88 3.89 -8.39
N THR A 24 -7.18 4.32 -7.35
CA THR A 24 -5.86 4.97 -7.47
C THR A 24 -4.85 4.06 -8.15
N TYR A 25 -4.70 2.82 -7.69
CA TYR A 25 -3.77 1.86 -8.28
C TYR A 25 -4.18 1.40 -9.68
N MET A 26 -5.47 1.39 -10.00
CA MET A 26 -5.94 1.17 -11.37
C MET A 26 -5.41 2.26 -12.32
N VAL A 27 -5.48 3.52 -11.91
CA VAL A 27 -4.92 4.63 -12.71
C VAL A 27 -3.40 4.52 -12.82
N VAL A 28 -2.70 4.23 -11.71
CA VAL A 28 -1.25 4.06 -11.70
C VAL A 28 -0.83 2.91 -12.63
N SER A 29 -1.49 1.77 -12.56
CA SER A 29 -1.19 0.62 -13.42
C SER A 29 -1.38 0.95 -14.91
N MET A 30 -2.46 1.65 -15.27
CA MET A 30 -2.68 2.13 -16.65
C MET A 30 -1.56 3.05 -17.13
N LEU A 31 -1.04 3.92 -16.27
CA LEU A 31 0.07 4.82 -16.61
C LEU A 31 1.38 4.06 -16.83
N LEU A 32 1.68 3.08 -15.97
CA LEU A 32 2.89 2.25 -16.11
C LEU A 32 2.89 1.41 -17.39
N MET A 33 1.71 0.95 -17.81
CA MET A 33 1.53 0.18 -19.05
C MET A 33 1.54 1.06 -20.31
N SER A 34 1.31 2.36 -20.19
CA SER A 34 0.99 3.24 -21.31
C SER A 34 2.06 3.23 -22.40
N ASP A 35 3.34 3.28 -22.05
CA ASP A 35 4.43 3.31 -23.03
C ASP A 35 4.47 2.06 -23.89
N GLN A 36 4.26 0.85 -23.31
CA GLN A 36 4.22 -0.41 -24.05
C GLN A 36 2.97 -0.51 -24.94
N VAL A 37 1.81 -0.13 -24.40
CA VAL A 37 0.55 -0.13 -25.13
C VAL A 37 0.59 0.85 -26.31
N ILE A 38 1.09 2.07 -26.11
CA ILE A 38 1.22 3.07 -27.17
C ILE A 38 2.24 2.60 -28.22
N ALA A 39 3.36 2.01 -27.80
CA ALA A 39 4.36 1.47 -28.72
C ALA A 39 3.76 0.38 -29.62
N GLY A 40 2.97 -0.55 -29.04
CA GLY A 40 2.29 -1.58 -29.83
C GLY A 40 1.35 -0.99 -30.87
N PHE A 41 0.47 -0.04 -30.47
CA PHE A 41 -0.49 0.56 -31.38
C PHE A 41 0.10 1.50 -32.44
N THR A 42 1.25 2.13 -32.20
CA THR A 42 1.76 3.20 -33.06
C THR A 42 3.00 2.84 -33.84
N ILE A 43 3.76 1.83 -33.39
CA ILE A 43 5.07 1.50 -33.97
C ILE A 43 5.16 0.00 -34.30
N GLY A 44 4.74 -0.88 -33.36
CA GLY A 44 4.75 -2.31 -33.54
C GLY A 44 5.44 -3.09 -32.42
N SER A 45 5.40 -4.42 -32.52
CA SER A 45 5.89 -5.37 -31.50
C SER A 45 7.38 -5.24 -31.19
N ASP A 46 8.22 -4.89 -32.16
CA ASP A 46 9.66 -4.67 -31.93
C ASP A 46 9.93 -3.49 -30.99
N ALA A 47 9.08 -2.45 -31.05
CA ALA A 47 9.17 -1.32 -30.14
C ALA A 47 8.76 -1.72 -28.72
N VAL A 48 7.72 -2.55 -28.56
CA VAL A 48 7.33 -3.11 -27.26
C VAL A 48 8.45 -3.94 -26.66
N ALA A 49 9.07 -4.83 -27.45
CA ALA A 49 10.23 -5.62 -27.03
C ALA A 49 11.41 -4.72 -26.62
N GLY A 50 11.65 -3.64 -27.38
CA GLY A 50 12.68 -2.64 -27.08
C GLY A 50 12.46 -1.92 -25.74
N ILE A 51 11.23 -1.51 -25.43
CA ILE A 51 10.87 -0.92 -24.12
C ILE A 51 11.10 -1.95 -23.00
N THR A 52 10.68 -3.20 -23.20
CA THR A 52 10.84 -4.29 -22.24
C THR A 52 12.30 -4.54 -21.86
N MET A 53 13.22 -4.40 -22.82
CA MET A 53 14.66 -4.48 -22.53
C MET A 53 15.19 -3.32 -21.69
N VAL A 54 14.56 -2.15 -21.75
CA VAL A 54 14.95 -0.98 -20.95
C VAL A 54 14.30 -0.99 -19.55
N THR A 55 13.21 -1.71 -19.36
CA THR A 55 12.47 -1.78 -18.08
C THR A 55 13.34 -2.10 -16.86
N PRO A 56 14.29 -3.07 -16.88
CA PRO A 56 15.15 -3.33 -15.72
C PRO A 56 16.00 -2.11 -15.32
N VAL A 57 16.47 -1.36 -16.30
CA VAL A 57 17.30 -0.16 -16.08
C VAL A 57 16.46 0.95 -15.44
N TYR A 58 15.25 1.15 -15.95
CA TYR A 58 14.30 2.11 -15.37
C TYR A 58 13.91 1.74 -13.94
N SER A 59 13.55 0.48 -13.70
CA SER A 59 13.15 -0.01 -12.38
C SER A 59 14.28 0.08 -11.36
N LEU A 60 15.54 -0.17 -11.75
CA LEU A 60 16.69 0.02 -10.88
C LEU A 60 16.88 1.50 -10.51
N ALA A 61 16.72 2.41 -11.46
CA ALA A 61 16.76 3.84 -11.18
C ALA A 61 15.60 4.28 -10.29
N ALA A 62 14.40 3.76 -10.52
CA ALA A 62 13.21 4.00 -9.69
C ALA A 62 13.40 3.50 -8.25
N PHE A 63 14.11 2.39 -8.03
CA PHE A 63 14.49 1.92 -6.70
C PHE A 63 15.26 3.00 -5.92
N PHE A 64 16.34 3.53 -6.50
CA PHE A 64 17.15 4.56 -5.82
C PHE A 64 16.37 5.86 -5.61
N ALA A 65 15.53 6.26 -6.57
CA ALA A 65 14.66 7.43 -6.43
C ALA A 65 13.61 7.22 -5.32
N SER A 66 13.00 6.04 -5.26
CA SER A 66 12.00 5.66 -4.26
C SER A 66 12.57 5.61 -2.84
N VAL A 67 13.81 5.14 -2.65
CA VAL A 67 14.49 5.17 -1.33
C VAL A 67 14.49 6.58 -0.76
N ILE A 68 14.71 7.58 -1.59
CA ILE A 68 14.74 8.98 -1.15
C ILE A 68 13.31 9.51 -0.96
N SER A 69 12.44 9.31 -1.94
CA SER A 69 11.10 9.91 -1.94
C SER A 69 10.17 9.33 -0.87
N GLN A 70 10.34 8.09 -0.45
CA GLN A 70 9.51 7.44 0.58
C GLN A 70 10.08 7.62 2.00
N GLY A 71 11.40 7.54 2.16
CA GLY A 71 12.02 7.61 3.49
C GLY A 71 12.06 9.03 4.07
N VAL A 72 12.25 10.01 3.21
CA VAL A 72 12.41 11.41 3.63
C VAL A 72 11.15 12.01 4.25
N PRO A 73 9.95 11.89 3.64
CA PRO A 73 8.74 12.45 4.22
C PRO A 73 8.41 11.87 5.59
N ILE A 74 8.66 10.58 5.80
CA ILE A 74 8.45 9.91 7.11
C ILE A 74 9.37 10.52 8.16
N LEU A 75 10.66 10.66 7.85
CA LEU A 75 11.63 11.23 8.77
C LEU A 75 11.37 12.72 9.02
N TYR A 76 11.04 13.49 7.98
CA TYR A 76 10.64 14.89 8.07
C TYR A 76 9.44 15.07 9.00
N SER A 77 8.35 14.35 8.76
CA SER A 77 7.13 14.42 9.56
C SER A 77 7.37 13.98 11.02
N THR A 78 8.24 13.00 11.24
CA THR A 78 8.63 12.56 12.58
C THR A 78 9.34 13.66 13.36
N GLU A 79 10.28 14.37 12.74
CA GLU A 79 11.01 15.47 13.39
C GLU A 79 10.11 16.71 13.58
N MET A 80 9.20 16.98 12.63
CA MET A 80 8.16 18.02 12.80
C MET A 80 7.24 17.68 13.97
N GLY A 81 6.83 16.42 14.14
CA GLY A 81 6.03 15.96 15.28
C GLY A 81 6.74 16.09 16.63
N LYS A 82 8.07 16.09 16.63
CA LYS A 82 8.91 16.38 17.83
C LYS A 82 9.17 17.87 18.04
N PHE A 83 8.57 18.74 17.22
CA PHE A 83 8.83 20.19 17.20
C PHE A 83 10.28 20.57 16.88
N ASN A 84 11.03 19.69 16.21
CA ASN A 84 12.42 19.93 15.82
C ASN A 84 12.51 20.33 14.34
N LYS A 85 12.07 21.57 14.06
CA LYS A 85 12.01 22.10 12.69
C LYS A 85 13.40 22.18 12.04
N GLU A 86 14.44 22.54 12.80
CA GLU A 86 15.80 22.65 12.25
C GLU A 86 16.27 21.30 11.67
N LYS A 87 16.05 20.22 12.39
CA LYS A 87 16.41 18.88 11.93
C LYS A 87 15.53 18.40 10.78
N ALA A 88 14.25 18.76 10.77
CA ALA A 88 13.37 18.51 9.63
C ALA A 88 13.86 19.21 8.36
N ASP A 89 14.23 20.48 8.45
CA ASP A 89 14.80 21.26 7.34
C ASP A 89 16.14 20.66 6.86
N GLN A 90 16.98 20.15 7.76
CA GLN A 90 18.21 19.42 7.42
C GLN A 90 17.93 18.12 6.67
N VAL A 91 16.92 17.35 7.09
CA VAL A 91 16.48 16.14 6.38
C VAL A 91 16.04 16.46 4.95
N PHE A 92 15.24 17.50 4.78
CA PHE A 92 14.80 17.94 3.44
C PHE A 92 15.98 18.44 2.58
N GLY A 93 16.88 19.26 3.12
CA GLY A 93 18.04 19.74 2.41
C GLY A 93 19.02 18.63 1.98
N LEU A 94 19.28 17.66 2.87
CA LEU A 94 20.08 16.46 2.55
C LEU A 94 19.44 15.65 1.43
N SER A 95 18.12 15.47 1.45
CA SER A 95 17.41 14.66 0.46
C SER A 95 17.44 15.28 -0.94
N ILE A 96 17.36 16.59 -1.06
CA ILE A 96 17.57 17.27 -2.35
C ILE A 96 18.96 16.96 -2.91
N LEU A 97 20.00 17.06 -2.08
CA LEU A 97 21.36 16.71 -2.48
C LEU A 97 21.46 15.24 -2.92
N MET A 98 20.87 14.32 -2.14
CA MET A 98 20.83 12.90 -2.48
C MET A 98 20.14 12.65 -3.82
N ALA A 99 18.98 13.25 -4.05
CA ALA A 99 18.21 13.09 -5.29
C ALA A 99 19.00 13.59 -6.51
N LEU A 100 19.70 14.71 -6.40
CA LEU A 100 20.58 15.24 -7.45
C LEU A 100 21.75 14.30 -7.71
N VAL A 101 22.44 13.82 -6.65
CA VAL A 101 23.58 12.90 -6.79
C VAL A 101 23.14 11.59 -7.42
N VAL A 102 22.03 11.00 -6.96
CA VAL A 102 21.50 9.75 -7.51
C VAL A 102 21.11 9.93 -8.98
N GLY A 103 20.40 11.01 -9.32
CA GLY A 103 20.03 11.30 -10.71
C GLY A 103 21.25 11.40 -11.63
N VAL A 104 22.29 12.14 -11.21
CA VAL A 104 23.53 12.30 -11.98
C VAL A 104 24.30 10.99 -12.10
N VAL A 105 24.45 10.24 -11.01
CA VAL A 105 25.15 8.95 -11.01
C VAL A 105 24.45 7.92 -11.91
N MET A 106 23.11 7.80 -11.83
CA MET A 106 22.35 6.89 -12.67
C MET A 106 22.40 7.32 -14.14
N PHE A 107 22.27 8.61 -14.44
CA PHE A 107 22.43 9.15 -15.78
C PHE A 107 23.82 8.81 -16.37
N ALA A 108 24.88 9.05 -15.62
CA ALA A 108 26.25 8.74 -16.04
C ALA A 108 26.44 7.24 -16.25
N ALA A 109 25.92 6.39 -15.33
CA ALA A 109 25.98 4.93 -15.47
C ALA A 109 25.27 4.45 -16.76
N ILE A 110 24.11 5.00 -17.07
CA ILE A 110 23.36 4.66 -18.29
C ILE A 110 24.09 5.15 -19.54
N CYS A 111 24.70 6.33 -19.52
CA CYS A 111 25.48 6.83 -20.65
C CYS A 111 26.72 5.97 -20.92
N LEU A 112 27.36 5.45 -19.88
CA LEU A 112 28.55 4.61 -19.99
C LEU A 112 28.22 3.15 -20.32
N PHE A 113 27.24 2.56 -19.67
CA PHE A 113 26.99 1.14 -19.70
C PHE A 113 25.70 0.73 -20.41
N GLY A 114 24.73 1.65 -20.63
CA GLY A 114 23.42 1.33 -21.19
C GLY A 114 23.49 0.71 -22.58
N ASN A 115 24.30 1.27 -23.48
CA ASN A 115 24.48 0.70 -24.82
C ASN A 115 25.24 -0.62 -24.80
N ALA A 116 26.18 -0.81 -23.86
CA ALA A 116 26.89 -2.08 -23.72
C ALA A 116 25.94 -3.18 -23.21
N TYR A 117 25.07 -2.86 -22.26
CA TYR A 117 24.02 -3.75 -21.79
C TYR A 117 23.10 -4.22 -22.93
N LEU A 118 22.57 -3.29 -23.75
CA LEU A 118 21.68 -3.65 -24.86
C LEU A 118 22.38 -4.51 -25.90
N ARG A 119 23.63 -4.20 -26.25
CA ARG A 119 24.40 -4.97 -27.21
C ARG A 119 24.78 -6.36 -26.71
N SER A 120 24.98 -6.54 -25.41
CA SER A 120 25.29 -7.86 -24.83
C SER A 120 24.08 -8.79 -24.76
N SER A 121 22.86 -8.29 -24.98
CA SER A 121 21.61 -9.03 -24.80
C SER A 121 21.14 -9.82 -26.05
N SER A 122 22.00 -10.02 -27.05
CA SER A 122 21.71 -10.83 -28.27
C SER A 122 20.39 -10.46 -28.98
N LEU A 123 20.13 -9.16 -29.13
CA LEU A 123 18.91 -8.62 -29.74
C LEU A 123 19.03 -8.63 -31.29
N SER A 124 17.88 -8.75 -31.97
CA SER A 124 17.80 -8.42 -33.39
C SER A 124 18.18 -6.97 -33.65
N ALA A 125 18.57 -6.66 -34.89
CA ALA A 125 18.96 -5.27 -35.23
C ALA A 125 17.80 -4.29 -35.05
N GLU A 126 16.57 -4.72 -35.33
CA GLU A 126 15.35 -3.97 -35.24
C GLU A 126 15.05 -3.64 -33.75
N ILE A 127 15.00 -4.65 -32.89
CA ILE A 127 14.74 -4.49 -31.44
C ILE A 127 15.84 -3.66 -30.78
N LEU A 128 17.12 -3.89 -31.17
CA LEU A 128 18.24 -3.10 -30.65
C LEU A 128 18.12 -1.61 -31.04
N ALA A 129 17.68 -1.30 -32.26
CA ALA A 129 17.46 0.07 -32.70
C ALA A 129 16.33 0.73 -31.90
N GLN A 130 15.22 0.00 -31.66
CA GLN A 130 14.11 0.49 -30.83
C GLN A 130 14.54 0.71 -29.38
N ALA A 131 15.19 -0.27 -28.75
CA ALA A 131 15.68 -0.14 -27.36
C ALA A 131 16.64 1.03 -27.19
N THR A 132 17.59 1.20 -28.13
CA THR A 132 18.55 2.33 -28.11
C THR A 132 17.83 3.67 -28.31
N GLY A 133 16.85 3.71 -29.23
CA GLY A 133 16.02 4.88 -29.47
C GLY A 133 15.26 5.34 -28.22
N TYR A 134 14.61 4.39 -27.52
CA TYR A 134 13.89 4.65 -26.27
C TYR A 134 14.84 5.10 -25.15
N LEU A 135 15.95 4.38 -24.95
CA LEU A 135 16.94 4.69 -23.91
C LEU A 135 17.57 6.08 -24.11
N SER A 136 17.64 6.57 -25.35
CA SER A 136 18.23 7.89 -25.68
C SER A 136 17.55 9.05 -24.97
N TRP A 137 16.24 8.98 -24.72
CA TRP A 137 15.48 9.97 -23.97
C TRP A 137 15.21 9.52 -22.54
N MET A 138 15.01 8.22 -22.29
CA MET A 138 14.76 7.69 -20.96
C MET A 138 15.90 8.01 -19.98
N ARG A 139 17.15 8.08 -20.41
CA ARG A 139 18.28 8.52 -19.56
C ARG A 139 18.07 9.92 -18.96
N PHE A 140 17.43 10.85 -19.70
CA PHE A 140 17.11 12.19 -19.18
C PHE A 140 15.91 12.14 -18.21
N THR A 141 14.95 11.27 -18.46
CA THR A 141 13.87 10.97 -17.49
C THR A 141 14.48 10.51 -16.16
N ILE A 142 15.43 9.56 -16.21
CA ILE A 142 16.10 9.01 -15.01
C ILE A 142 16.94 10.07 -14.29
N LEU A 143 17.50 11.04 -15.00
CA LEU A 143 18.21 12.17 -14.39
C LEU A 143 17.27 13.02 -13.51
N VAL A 144 16.05 13.29 -14.00
CA VAL A 144 15.09 14.19 -13.33
C VAL A 144 14.22 13.45 -12.32
N MET A 145 13.95 12.17 -12.52
CA MET A 145 13.01 11.35 -11.73
C MET A 145 13.25 11.40 -10.21
N PRO A 146 14.49 11.28 -9.66
CA PRO A 146 14.67 11.29 -8.22
C PRO A 146 14.24 12.61 -7.56
N ILE A 147 14.54 13.74 -8.19
CA ILE A 147 14.13 15.05 -7.68
C ILE A 147 12.62 15.27 -7.84
N GLN A 148 12.03 14.82 -8.95
CA GLN A 148 10.60 14.92 -9.20
C GLN A 148 9.80 14.09 -8.18
N MET A 149 10.19 12.84 -7.94
CA MET A 149 9.55 11.97 -6.94
C MET A 149 9.69 12.53 -5.52
N LEU A 150 10.88 13.01 -5.14
CA LEU A 150 11.11 13.61 -3.83
C LEU A 150 10.26 14.86 -3.61
N ILE A 151 10.26 15.80 -4.56
CA ILE A 151 9.48 17.04 -4.42
C ILE A 151 7.99 16.73 -4.39
N GLY A 152 7.52 15.80 -5.24
CA GLY A 152 6.11 15.36 -5.22
C GLY A 152 5.68 14.81 -3.86
N ALA A 153 6.47 13.91 -3.29
CA ALA A 153 6.23 13.37 -1.96
C ALA A 153 6.29 14.46 -0.87
N ALA A 154 7.30 15.34 -0.90
CA ALA A 154 7.45 16.42 0.08
C ALA A 154 6.27 17.41 0.04
N VAL A 155 5.80 17.80 -1.13
CA VAL A 155 4.63 18.69 -1.30
C VAL A 155 3.36 18.05 -0.77
N TYR A 156 3.16 16.75 -1.04
CA TYR A 156 2.03 16.00 -0.52
C TYR A 156 2.03 15.97 1.02
N TYR A 157 3.16 15.64 1.64
CA TYR A 157 3.29 15.58 3.10
C TYR A 157 3.32 16.96 3.79
N ASP A 158 3.64 18.04 3.06
CA ASP A 158 3.49 19.42 3.55
C ASP A 158 2.02 19.92 3.48
N GLY A 159 1.08 19.03 3.08
CA GLY A 159 -0.36 19.25 3.12
C GLY A 159 -0.95 19.85 1.85
N ASP A 160 -0.21 19.93 0.74
CA ASP A 160 -0.72 20.46 -0.53
C ASP A 160 -1.15 19.34 -1.50
N GLU A 161 -2.13 18.56 -1.07
CA GLU A 161 -2.70 17.49 -1.90
C GLU A 161 -3.21 17.99 -3.26
N SER A 162 -3.72 19.22 -3.33
CA SER A 162 -4.25 19.79 -4.56
C SER A 162 -3.20 19.94 -5.64
N ILE A 163 -2.04 20.55 -5.32
CA ILE A 163 -0.92 20.65 -6.27
C ILE A 163 -0.38 19.27 -6.62
N SER A 164 -0.28 18.38 -5.62
CA SER A 164 0.21 17.02 -5.85
C SER A 164 -0.68 16.27 -6.85
N ASN A 165 -1.99 16.31 -6.66
CA ASN A 165 -2.95 15.68 -7.56
C ASN A 165 -2.92 16.28 -8.98
N ILE A 166 -2.85 17.62 -9.10
CA ILE A 166 -2.74 18.29 -10.41
C ILE A 166 -1.45 17.85 -11.12
N ALA A 167 -0.32 17.85 -10.44
CA ALA A 167 0.97 17.48 -11.03
C ALA A 167 0.96 16.01 -11.52
N ASN A 168 0.39 15.08 -10.74
CA ASN A 168 0.27 13.69 -11.11
C ASN A 168 -0.67 13.48 -12.31
N VAL A 169 -1.81 14.16 -12.34
CA VAL A 169 -2.74 14.13 -13.48
C VAL A 169 -2.09 14.70 -14.75
N VAL A 170 -1.41 15.83 -14.64
CA VAL A 170 -0.69 16.45 -15.77
C VAL A 170 0.40 15.51 -16.26
N GLN A 171 1.17 14.90 -15.36
CA GLN A 171 2.19 13.92 -15.72
C GLN A 171 1.58 12.73 -16.47
N GLY A 172 0.56 12.10 -15.92
CA GLY A 172 -0.02 10.89 -16.47
C GLY A 172 -0.75 11.12 -17.80
N ILE A 173 -1.76 12.00 -17.80
CA ILE A 173 -2.56 12.26 -19.00
C ILE A 173 -1.69 12.93 -20.08
N GLY A 174 -0.85 13.87 -19.68
CA GLY A 174 0.03 14.56 -20.62
C GLY A 174 1.04 13.58 -21.26
N ASN A 175 1.66 12.70 -20.47
CA ASN A 175 2.55 11.65 -21.01
C ASN A 175 1.81 10.80 -22.06
N ILE A 176 0.64 10.25 -21.75
CA ILE A 176 -0.14 9.42 -22.68
C ILE A 176 -0.45 10.18 -23.97
N VAL A 177 -1.03 11.37 -23.87
CA VAL A 177 -1.43 12.16 -25.04
C VAL A 177 -0.22 12.49 -25.92
N PHE A 178 0.87 12.96 -25.32
CA PHE A 178 2.07 13.35 -26.08
C PHE A 178 2.86 12.13 -26.57
N SER A 179 2.83 10.99 -25.88
CA SER A 179 3.40 9.73 -26.37
C SER A 179 2.71 9.29 -27.66
N VAL A 180 1.37 9.38 -27.71
CA VAL A 180 0.60 9.07 -28.95
C VAL A 180 0.93 10.06 -30.08
N ILE A 181 1.07 11.34 -29.78
CA ILE A 181 1.36 12.36 -30.79
C ILE A 181 2.81 12.21 -31.28
N LEU A 182 3.78 12.21 -30.36
CA LEU A 182 5.20 12.22 -30.71
C LEU A 182 5.67 10.89 -31.30
N SER A 183 5.05 9.76 -30.94
CA SER A 183 5.36 8.47 -31.54
C SER A 183 5.11 8.44 -33.05
N ARG A 184 4.10 9.16 -33.54
CA ARG A 184 3.79 9.25 -34.97
C ARG A 184 4.85 10.02 -35.79
N TYR A 185 5.56 10.97 -35.15
CA TYR A 185 6.57 11.79 -35.81
C TYR A 185 8.00 11.31 -35.56
N MET A 186 8.28 10.76 -34.38
CA MET A 186 9.62 10.41 -33.93
C MET A 186 9.79 8.92 -33.60
N GLY A 187 8.75 8.11 -33.82
CA GLY A 187 8.74 6.70 -33.43
C GLY A 187 8.96 6.53 -31.92
N ILE A 188 9.69 5.52 -31.51
CA ILE A 188 9.93 5.19 -30.11
C ILE A 188 10.65 6.31 -29.33
N ARG A 189 11.46 7.12 -30.01
CA ARG A 189 12.10 8.30 -29.38
C ARG A 189 11.07 9.31 -28.90
N GLY A 190 9.92 9.40 -29.60
CA GLY A 190 8.81 10.28 -29.22
C GLY A 190 8.18 9.86 -27.90
N ILE A 191 8.03 8.56 -27.62
CA ILE A 191 7.50 8.04 -26.36
C ILE A 191 8.47 8.39 -25.21
N GLY A 192 9.78 8.11 -25.39
CA GLY A 192 10.77 8.48 -24.38
C GLY A 192 10.86 10.00 -24.12
N LEU A 193 10.72 10.82 -25.19
CA LEU A 193 10.68 12.28 -25.06
C LEU A 193 9.45 12.75 -24.28
N ALA A 194 8.27 12.18 -24.54
CA ALA A 194 7.06 12.51 -23.80
C ALA A 194 7.23 12.22 -22.31
N SER A 195 7.79 11.05 -21.96
CA SER A 195 8.07 10.67 -20.57
C SER A 195 9.02 11.66 -19.90
N PHE A 196 10.07 12.11 -20.59
CA PHE A 196 10.97 13.13 -20.07
C PHE A 196 10.27 14.49 -19.87
N LEU A 197 9.57 14.98 -20.89
CA LEU A 197 8.90 16.29 -20.83
C LEU A 197 7.89 16.35 -19.69
N PHE A 198 7.07 15.31 -19.51
CA PHE A 198 6.03 15.33 -18.47
C PHE A 198 6.58 15.07 -17.06
N ASN A 199 7.73 14.44 -16.91
CA ASN A 199 8.46 14.46 -15.65
C ASN A 199 8.95 15.88 -15.30
N VAL A 200 9.47 16.62 -16.27
CA VAL A 200 9.89 18.02 -16.05
C VAL A 200 8.70 18.94 -15.79
N ILE A 201 7.61 18.82 -16.58
CA ILE A 201 6.41 19.64 -16.41
C ILE A 201 5.77 19.38 -15.04
N SER A 202 5.65 18.13 -14.60
CA SER A 202 5.11 17.83 -13.28
C SER A 202 6.00 18.39 -12.16
N LEU A 203 7.33 18.34 -12.32
CA LEU A 203 8.25 18.98 -11.37
C LEU A 203 8.00 20.50 -11.30
N VAL A 204 7.80 21.16 -12.44
CA VAL A 204 7.48 22.60 -12.47
C VAL A 204 6.14 22.89 -11.77
N VAL A 205 5.12 22.03 -11.95
CA VAL A 205 3.85 22.17 -11.24
C VAL A 205 4.04 22.00 -9.73
N PHE A 206 4.80 21.00 -9.28
CA PHE A 206 5.14 20.86 -7.87
C PHE A 206 5.86 22.10 -7.30
N MET A 207 6.74 22.73 -8.08
CA MET A 207 7.45 23.94 -7.66
C MET A 207 6.52 25.13 -7.37
N CYS A 208 5.27 25.14 -7.88
CA CYS A 208 4.28 26.17 -7.53
C CYS A 208 3.91 26.16 -6.03
N HIS A 209 4.09 25.03 -5.33
CA HIS A 209 3.89 24.94 -3.88
C HIS A 209 4.81 25.88 -3.10
N PHE A 210 6.09 26.02 -3.54
CA PHE A 210 7.07 26.86 -2.86
C PHE A 210 6.76 28.37 -2.95
N MET A 211 5.84 28.75 -3.83
CA MET A 211 5.34 30.14 -3.94
C MET A 211 4.19 30.42 -2.96
N LYS A 212 3.61 29.39 -2.34
CA LYS A 212 2.51 29.54 -1.38
C LYS A 212 3.01 29.95 0.01
N LYS A 213 2.20 30.74 0.72
CA LYS A 213 2.47 31.14 2.12
C LYS A 213 2.39 29.94 3.11
N SER A 214 1.68 28.88 2.73
CA SER A 214 1.53 27.66 3.53
C SER A 214 2.76 26.75 3.47
N ASN A 215 3.71 27.00 2.57
CA ASN A 215 4.91 26.19 2.45
C ASN A 215 5.77 26.25 3.72
N SER A 216 5.95 25.08 4.35
CA SER A 216 6.80 24.92 5.54
C SER A 216 8.21 24.40 5.23
N LEU A 217 8.43 23.87 4.02
CA LEU A 217 9.68 23.28 3.59
C LEU A 217 10.80 24.32 3.44
N ARG A 218 11.91 24.13 4.12
CA ARG A 218 13.10 25.01 4.02
C ARG A 218 14.34 24.19 3.68
N LEU A 219 15.18 24.73 2.81
CA LEU A 219 16.45 24.12 2.47
C LEU A 219 17.50 24.45 3.54
N ASN A 220 17.91 23.42 4.29
CA ASN A 220 19.06 23.49 5.18
C ASN A 220 19.95 22.28 4.89
N VAL A 221 21.01 22.48 4.11
CA VAL A 221 21.86 21.37 3.67
C VAL A 221 22.87 21.03 4.78
N PHE A 222 22.63 19.90 5.42
CA PHE A 222 23.53 19.32 6.42
C PHE A 222 23.76 17.85 6.11
N PHE A 223 25.01 17.44 5.94
CA PHE A 223 25.35 16.05 5.63
C PHE A 223 25.53 15.22 6.90
N SER A 224 24.78 14.12 7.01
CA SER A 224 24.89 13.16 8.11
C SER A 224 24.69 11.73 7.63
N PHE A 225 25.66 10.84 7.88
CA PHE A 225 25.52 9.40 7.61
C PHE A 225 24.40 8.76 8.42
N GLY A 226 24.13 9.25 9.64
CA GLY A 226 23.02 8.79 10.47
C GLY A 226 21.67 9.02 9.79
N MET A 227 21.43 10.24 9.29
CA MET A 227 20.19 10.56 8.55
C MET A 227 20.05 9.72 7.28
N LEU A 228 21.15 9.49 6.55
CA LEU A 228 21.14 8.63 5.35
C LEU A 228 20.69 7.20 5.68
N LYS A 229 21.22 6.64 6.76
CA LYS A 229 20.83 5.31 7.23
C LYS A 229 19.37 5.25 7.66
N ASP A 230 18.88 6.30 8.33
CA ASP A 230 17.48 6.38 8.76
C ASP A 230 16.53 6.50 7.56
N VAL A 231 16.85 7.32 6.56
CA VAL A 231 16.08 7.42 5.29
C VAL A 231 15.99 6.03 4.64
N ALA A 232 17.11 5.33 4.46
CA ALA A 232 17.12 3.99 3.87
C ALA A 232 16.30 2.98 4.71
N ARG A 233 16.35 3.06 6.03
CA ARG A 233 15.59 2.15 6.92
C ARG A 233 14.09 2.30 6.76
N TYR A 234 13.59 3.54 6.65
CA TYR A 234 12.14 3.79 6.53
C TYR A 234 11.57 3.49 5.15
N SER A 235 12.39 3.46 4.11
CA SER A 235 11.94 3.27 2.72
C SER A 235 12.19 1.88 2.15
N ILE A 236 13.02 1.05 2.80
CA ILE A 236 13.56 -0.19 2.20
C ILE A 236 12.47 -1.17 1.73
N ILE A 237 11.34 -1.27 2.43
CA ILE A 237 10.28 -2.21 2.08
C ILE A 237 9.57 -1.74 0.81
N ASP A 238 9.06 -0.51 0.81
CA ASP A 238 8.30 0.05 -0.32
C ASP A 238 9.18 0.16 -1.57
N SER A 239 10.43 0.63 -1.39
CA SER A 239 11.38 0.75 -2.49
C SER A 239 11.83 -0.59 -3.06
N SER A 240 11.88 -1.65 -2.23
CA SER A 240 12.34 -2.98 -2.65
C SER A 240 11.52 -3.57 -3.81
N SER A 241 10.25 -3.18 -3.95
CA SER A 241 9.39 -3.61 -5.06
C SER A 241 9.98 -3.23 -6.43
N TYR A 242 10.57 -2.04 -6.56
CA TYR A 242 11.26 -1.62 -7.79
C TYR A 242 12.54 -2.41 -8.05
N LEU A 243 13.31 -2.72 -6.99
CA LEU A 243 14.51 -3.55 -7.12
C LEU A 243 14.14 -4.97 -7.56
N PHE A 244 13.09 -5.54 -6.96
CA PHE A 244 12.61 -6.87 -7.31
C PHE A 244 12.06 -6.91 -8.72
N LEU A 245 11.36 -5.87 -9.17
CA LEU A 245 10.92 -5.74 -10.55
C LEU A 245 12.11 -5.66 -11.52
N ALA A 246 13.16 -4.91 -11.18
CA ALA A 246 14.37 -4.83 -11.99
C ALA A 246 15.05 -6.20 -12.15
N VAL A 247 15.23 -6.92 -11.03
CA VAL A 247 15.84 -8.26 -11.05
C VAL A 247 14.97 -9.27 -11.81
N PHE A 248 13.67 -9.25 -11.57
CA PHE A 248 12.70 -10.12 -12.24
C PHE A 248 12.71 -9.91 -13.75
N THR A 249 12.56 -8.66 -14.21
CA THR A 249 12.50 -8.35 -15.64
C THR A 249 13.84 -8.60 -16.32
N ALA A 250 14.98 -8.30 -15.67
CA ALA A 250 16.29 -8.63 -16.18
C ALA A 250 16.50 -10.15 -16.34
N ALA A 251 16.08 -10.93 -15.32
CA ALA A 251 16.19 -12.39 -15.36
C ALA A 251 15.30 -13.01 -16.44
N LEU A 252 14.05 -12.52 -16.60
CA LEU A 252 13.16 -12.98 -17.66
C LEU A 252 13.67 -12.60 -19.04
N ASN A 253 14.12 -11.36 -19.24
CA ASN A 253 14.71 -10.92 -20.51
C ASN A 253 15.89 -11.81 -20.88
N PHE A 254 16.81 -12.06 -19.94
CA PHE A 254 17.96 -12.95 -20.16
C PHE A 254 17.51 -14.38 -20.48
N TYR A 255 16.55 -14.94 -19.73
CA TYR A 255 16.07 -16.29 -19.96
C TYR A 255 15.44 -16.43 -21.35
N VAL A 256 14.54 -15.52 -21.71
CA VAL A 256 13.79 -15.56 -22.97
C VAL A 256 14.74 -15.35 -24.17
N THR A 257 15.61 -14.35 -24.14
CA THR A 257 16.53 -14.08 -25.23
C THR A 257 17.54 -15.21 -25.45
N SER A 258 18.00 -15.85 -24.36
CA SER A 258 18.98 -16.92 -24.43
C SER A 258 18.42 -18.26 -24.94
N HIS A 259 17.12 -18.54 -24.67
CA HIS A 259 16.51 -19.84 -24.99
C HIS A 259 15.60 -19.80 -26.21
N TYR A 260 14.96 -18.67 -26.49
CA TYR A 260 13.93 -18.57 -27.53
C TYR A 260 14.23 -17.52 -28.60
N GLY A 261 15.11 -16.56 -28.33
CA GLY A 261 15.41 -15.46 -29.23
C GLY A 261 14.75 -14.15 -28.82
N SER A 262 15.21 -13.05 -29.43
CA SER A 262 14.76 -11.69 -29.07
C SER A 262 13.32 -11.39 -29.48
N GLU A 263 12.78 -12.04 -30.49
CA GLU A 263 11.38 -11.92 -30.92
C GLU A 263 10.39 -12.37 -29.83
N TYR A 264 10.80 -13.29 -28.96
CA TYR A 264 9.97 -13.73 -27.83
C TYR A 264 9.97 -12.79 -26.64
N LEU A 265 10.72 -11.67 -26.65
CA LEU A 265 10.64 -10.64 -25.60
C LEU A 265 9.24 -10.07 -25.42
N ILE A 266 8.40 -10.16 -26.44
CA ILE A 266 6.99 -9.79 -26.34
C ILE A 266 6.23 -10.59 -25.27
N LEU A 267 6.67 -11.84 -24.97
CA LEU A 267 6.11 -12.63 -23.88
C LEU A 267 6.42 -12.01 -22.52
N VAL A 268 7.61 -11.44 -22.36
CA VAL A 268 7.98 -10.74 -21.13
C VAL A 268 7.15 -9.46 -20.97
N SER A 269 6.90 -8.76 -22.09
CA SER A 269 5.99 -7.60 -22.10
C SER A 269 4.59 -7.98 -21.62
N ALA A 270 4.02 -9.06 -22.18
CA ALA A 270 2.69 -9.55 -21.81
C ALA A 270 2.61 -9.98 -20.34
N ILE A 271 3.66 -10.64 -19.81
CA ILE A 271 3.77 -11.00 -18.38
C ILE A 271 3.84 -9.73 -17.53
N THR A 272 4.65 -8.76 -17.92
CA THR A 272 4.79 -7.49 -17.18
C THR A 272 3.46 -6.75 -17.15
N LEU A 273 2.77 -6.62 -18.28
CA LEU A 273 1.43 -6.02 -18.33
C LEU A 273 0.44 -6.74 -17.40
N SER A 274 0.45 -8.08 -17.37
CA SER A 274 -0.39 -8.86 -16.45
C SER A 274 -0.05 -8.58 -14.98
N ARG A 275 1.24 -8.38 -14.66
CA ARG A 275 1.69 -8.03 -13.29
C ARG A 275 1.34 -6.61 -12.90
N GLU A 276 1.34 -5.65 -13.82
CA GLU A 276 0.92 -4.27 -13.55
C GLU A 276 -0.56 -4.22 -13.13
N PHE A 277 -1.42 -5.08 -13.69
CA PHE A 277 -2.79 -5.23 -13.18
C PHE A 277 -2.85 -5.73 -11.73
N GLN A 278 -1.85 -6.46 -11.26
CA GLN A 278 -1.79 -6.95 -9.88
C GLN A 278 -1.44 -5.85 -8.86
N LEU A 279 -1.01 -4.66 -9.31
CA LEU A 279 -0.85 -3.49 -8.44
C LEU A 279 -2.17 -3.05 -7.79
N LEU A 280 -3.32 -3.43 -8.36
CA LEU A 280 -4.63 -3.22 -7.72
C LEU A 280 -4.68 -3.75 -6.29
N PHE A 281 -3.95 -4.83 -5.99
CA PHE A 281 -3.89 -5.45 -4.66
C PHE A 281 -3.18 -4.58 -3.61
N GLU A 282 -2.39 -3.59 -4.01
CA GLU A 282 -1.87 -2.59 -3.09
C GLU A 282 -2.99 -1.76 -2.45
N GLY A 283 -4.13 -1.60 -3.14
CA GLY A 283 -5.32 -0.97 -2.60
C GLY A 283 -5.84 -1.65 -1.32
N ILE A 284 -5.72 -3.00 -1.21
CA ILE A 284 -6.05 -3.72 0.04
C ILE A 284 -5.09 -3.31 1.16
N GLY A 285 -3.80 -3.25 0.86
CA GLY A 285 -2.76 -2.85 1.81
C GLY A 285 -3.01 -1.45 2.37
N GLU A 286 -3.28 -0.49 1.48
CA GLU A 286 -3.63 0.89 1.86
C GLU A 286 -4.91 0.98 2.68
N ALA A 287 -5.93 0.19 2.33
CA ALA A 287 -7.20 0.20 3.04
C ALA A 287 -7.10 -0.39 4.46
N VAL A 288 -6.29 -1.44 4.63
CA VAL A 288 -6.21 -2.16 5.90
C VAL A 288 -5.12 -1.62 6.82
N GLY A 289 -4.06 -1.03 6.29
CA GLY A 289 -2.90 -0.55 7.06
C GLY A 289 -3.27 0.40 8.19
N PRO A 290 -4.02 1.49 7.96
CA PRO A 290 -4.48 2.40 9.01
C PRO A 290 -5.34 1.73 10.08
N ILE A 291 -6.22 0.78 9.68
CA ILE A 291 -7.08 0.05 10.62
C ILE A 291 -6.25 -0.92 11.47
N PHE A 292 -5.29 -1.62 10.87
CA PHE A 292 -4.34 -2.45 11.61
C PHE A 292 -3.57 -1.61 12.64
N SER A 293 -3.09 -0.43 12.24
CA SER A 293 -2.36 0.48 13.12
C SER A 293 -3.18 0.89 14.35
N VAL A 294 -4.48 1.14 14.18
CA VAL A 294 -5.39 1.44 15.29
C VAL A 294 -5.47 0.26 16.25
N TYR A 295 -5.77 -0.95 15.77
CA TYR A 295 -5.93 -2.12 16.61
C TYR A 295 -4.60 -2.61 17.24
N VAL A 296 -3.47 -2.44 16.52
CA VAL A 296 -2.13 -2.70 17.09
C VAL A 296 -1.83 -1.72 18.22
N GLY A 297 -2.10 -0.43 18.02
CA GLY A 297 -1.93 0.60 19.05
C GLY A 297 -2.82 0.37 20.28
N GLU A 298 -4.02 -0.13 20.09
CA GLU A 298 -4.95 -0.52 21.15
C GLU A 298 -4.63 -1.88 21.77
N LYS A 299 -3.78 -2.69 21.15
CA LYS A 299 -3.51 -4.10 21.51
C LYS A 299 -4.76 -4.98 21.45
N SER A 300 -5.70 -4.65 20.57
CA SER A 300 -6.96 -5.38 20.39
C SER A 300 -6.77 -6.59 19.48
N ARG A 301 -6.57 -7.78 20.08
CA ARG A 301 -6.40 -9.03 19.33
C ARG A 301 -7.66 -9.41 18.55
N GLU A 302 -8.83 -9.17 19.13
CA GLU A 302 -10.10 -9.52 18.50
C GLU A 302 -10.40 -8.58 17.33
N GLY A 303 -10.13 -7.27 17.48
CA GLY A 303 -10.21 -6.30 16.39
C GLY A 303 -9.33 -6.68 15.21
N LEU A 304 -8.07 -7.05 15.48
CA LEU A 304 -7.14 -7.52 14.44
C LEU A 304 -7.64 -8.78 13.74
N ARG A 305 -8.13 -9.78 14.47
CA ARG A 305 -8.71 -11.00 13.87
C ARG A 305 -9.93 -10.70 13.03
N SER A 306 -10.80 -9.82 13.49
CA SER A 306 -12.03 -9.43 12.78
C SER A 306 -11.72 -8.76 11.46
N ILE A 307 -10.90 -7.71 11.46
CA ILE A 307 -10.55 -6.98 10.23
C ILE A 307 -9.67 -7.81 9.29
N TYR A 308 -8.74 -8.62 9.81
CA TYR A 308 -7.95 -9.53 9.00
C TYR A 308 -8.85 -10.57 8.29
N SER A 309 -9.82 -11.14 9.00
CA SER A 309 -10.76 -12.10 8.39
C SER A 309 -11.56 -11.46 7.25
N LEU A 310 -12.00 -10.21 7.42
CA LEU A 310 -12.67 -9.45 6.38
C LEU A 310 -11.73 -9.19 5.20
N ALA A 311 -10.56 -8.61 5.46
CA ALA A 311 -9.56 -8.29 4.44
C ALA A 311 -9.07 -9.52 3.67
N ASN A 312 -8.88 -10.65 4.37
CA ASN A 312 -8.48 -11.92 3.76
C ASN A 312 -9.54 -12.47 2.76
N LYS A 313 -10.83 -12.40 3.13
CA LYS A 313 -11.92 -12.77 2.21
C LYS A 313 -11.97 -11.82 1.01
N THR A 314 -11.79 -10.53 1.24
CA THR A 314 -11.77 -9.51 0.19
C THR A 314 -10.58 -9.72 -0.75
N ALA A 315 -9.38 -10.00 -0.21
CA ALA A 315 -8.18 -10.29 -0.98
C ALA A 315 -8.37 -11.50 -1.91
N ILE A 316 -8.94 -12.59 -1.40
CA ILE A 316 -9.25 -13.77 -2.23
C ILE A 316 -10.26 -13.40 -3.33
N THR A 317 -11.32 -12.68 -2.97
CA THR A 317 -12.38 -12.28 -3.92
C THR A 317 -11.81 -11.38 -5.02
N GLU A 318 -11.03 -10.38 -4.65
CA GLU A 318 -10.38 -9.46 -5.60
C GLU A 318 -9.39 -10.20 -6.50
N GLY A 319 -8.57 -11.11 -5.93
CA GLY A 319 -7.68 -11.95 -6.71
C GLY A 319 -8.40 -12.84 -7.74
N ILE A 320 -9.54 -13.42 -7.35
CA ILE A 320 -10.38 -14.20 -8.28
C ILE A 320 -10.96 -13.29 -9.37
N ILE A 321 -11.45 -12.10 -9.02
CA ILE A 321 -11.99 -11.14 -9.99
C ILE A 321 -10.91 -10.75 -11.00
N VAL A 322 -9.71 -10.37 -10.52
CA VAL A 322 -8.58 -10.01 -11.39
C VAL A 322 -8.17 -11.18 -12.29
N THR A 323 -8.15 -12.41 -11.76
CA THR A 323 -7.90 -13.63 -12.57
C THR A 323 -8.90 -13.75 -13.70
N ILE A 324 -10.21 -13.64 -13.41
CA ILE A 324 -11.26 -13.75 -14.43
C ILE A 324 -11.14 -12.64 -15.46
N VAL A 325 -10.92 -11.39 -15.03
CA VAL A 325 -10.76 -10.23 -15.91
C VAL A 325 -9.56 -10.42 -16.85
N LEU A 326 -8.40 -10.84 -16.31
CA LEU A 326 -7.21 -11.07 -17.12
C LEU A 326 -7.39 -12.20 -18.12
N ILE A 327 -8.05 -13.30 -17.76
CA ILE A 327 -8.35 -14.39 -18.69
C ILE A 327 -9.29 -13.93 -19.82
N ILE A 328 -10.28 -13.09 -19.50
CA ILE A 328 -11.22 -12.53 -20.51
C ILE A 328 -10.49 -11.57 -21.45
N ILE A 329 -9.56 -10.76 -20.93
CA ILE A 329 -8.81 -9.77 -21.71
C ILE A 329 -7.64 -10.42 -22.48
N ALA A 330 -7.11 -11.56 -22.02
CA ALA A 330 -5.93 -12.22 -22.60
C ALA A 330 -5.98 -12.35 -24.13
N PRO A 331 -7.11 -12.73 -24.78
CA PRO A 331 -7.17 -12.82 -26.24
C PRO A 331 -7.01 -11.47 -26.98
N ALA A 332 -7.23 -10.33 -26.29
CA ALA A 332 -7.06 -9.01 -26.86
C ALA A 332 -5.61 -8.49 -26.75
N VAL A 333 -4.82 -9.02 -25.82
CA VAL A 333 -3.44 -8.55 -25.56
C VAL A 333 -2.53 -8.64 -26.80
N PRO A 334 -2.55 -9.72 -27.61
CA PRO A 334 -1.75 -9.77 -28.83
C PRO A 334 -2.00 -8.60 -29.80
N SER A 335 -3.27 -8.22 -29.99
CA SER A 335 -3.60 -7.07 -30.84
C SER A 335 -3.16 -5.73 -30.26
N VAL A 336 -3.14 -5.59 -28.92
CA VAL A 336 -2.62 -4.40 -28.25
C VAL A 336 -1.10 -4.28 -28.42
N LEU A 337 -0.39 -5.41 -28.48
CA LEU A 337 1.06 -5.48 -28.64
C LEU A 337 1.52 -5.60 -30.09
N ASP A 338 0.59 -5.53 -31.06
CA ASP A 338 0.82 -5.72 -32.50
C ASP A 338 1.49 -7.07 -32.84
N VAL A 339 1.03 -8.14 -32.19
CA VAL A 339 1.53 -9.50 -32.43
C VAL A 339 0.64 -10.19 -33.45
N THR A 340 1.20 -10.55 -34.61
CA THR A 340 0.47 -11.17 -35.73
C THR A 340 0.86 -12.63 -35.98
N ASP A 341 2.06 -13.06 -35.53
CA ASP A 341 2.48 -14.46 -35.65
C ASP A 341 1.58 -15.36 -34.78
N PRO A 342 0.94 -16.39 -35.40
CA PRO A 342 0.04 -17.30 -34.70
C PRO A 342 0.67 -18.04 -33.51
N GLU A 343 1.95 -18.39 -33.59
CA GLU A 343 2.65 -19.02 -32.46
C GLU A 343 2.82 -18.05 -31.29
N LEU A 344 3.27 -16.84 -31.57
CA LEU A 344 3.44 -15.81 -30.55
C LEU A 344 2.10 -15.39 -29.94
N VAL A 345 1.04 -15.25 -30.75
CA VAL A 345 -0.33 -14.99 -30.28
C VAL A 345 -0.76 -16.04 -29.27
N HIS A 346 -0.58 -17.33 -29.60
CA HIS A 346 -0.91 -18.43 -28.68
C HIS A 346 -0.17 -18.31 -27.34
N TRP A 347 1.14 -18.05 -27.38
CA TRP A 347 1.96 -17.97 -26.18
C TRP A 347 1.68 -16.71 -25.36
N VAL A 348 1.37 -15.57 -25.98
CA VAL A 348 0.96 -14.33 -25.28
C VAL A 348 -0.34 -14.57 -24.52
N VAL A 349 -1.38 -15.13 -25.17
CA VAL A 349 -2.67 -15.43 -24.52
C VAL A 349 -2.48 -16.42 -23.37
N MET A 350 -1.72 -17.48 -23.59
CA MET A 350 -1.42 -18.47 -22.55
C MET A 350 -0.63 -17.85 -21.41
N GLY A 351 0.36 -17.02 -21.69
CA GLY A 351 1.20 -16.36 -20.70
C GLY A 351 0.40 -15.46 -19.76
N VAL A 352 -0.44 -14.59 -20.32
CA VAL A 352 -1.34 -13.72 -19.53
C VAL A 352 -2.30 -14.56 -18.68
N SER A 353 -2.96 -15.55 -19.29
CA SER A 353 -3.94 -16.40 -18.62
C SER A 353 -3.32 -17.21 -17.47
N MET A 354 -2.15 -17.81 -17.68
CA MET A 354 -1.47 -18.60 -16.64
C MET A 354 -0.93 -17.72 -15.51
N THR A 355 -0.32 -16.57 -15.85
CA THR A 355 0.18 -15.64 -14.83
C THR A 355 -0.96 -15.12 -13.94
N ALA A 356 -2.16 -14.95 -14.50
CA ALA A 356 -3.34 -14.53 -13.76
C ALA A 356 -3.78 -15.55 -12.69
N LEU A 357 -3.55 -16.85 -12.87
CA LEU A 357 -3.97 -17.90 -11.91
C LEU A 357 -3.31 -17.73 -10.53
N GLY A 358 -2.16 -17.08 -10.44
CA GLY A 358 -1.49 -16.76 -9.19
C GLY A 358 -2.06 -15.57 -8.43
N ALA A 359 -2.95 -14.76 -9.04
CA ALA A 359 -3.36 -13.46 -8.54
C ALA A 359 -3.97 -13.48 -7.12
N ALA A 360 -4.75 -14.50 -6.78
CA ALA A 360 -5.32 -14.62 -5.43
C ALA A 360 -4.25 -14.75 -4.33
N PHE A 361 -3.17 -15.49 -4.61
CA PHE A 361 -2.04 -15.61 -3.66
C PHE A 361 -1.19 -14.35 -3.63
N VAL A 362 -1.06 -13.64 -4.74
CA VAL A 362 -0.42 -12.32 -4.80
C VAL A 362 -1.16 -11.34 -3.89
N SER A 363 -2.49 -11.26 -3.99
CA SER A 363 -3.32 -10.40 -3.15
C SER A 363 -3.17 -10.72 -1.66
N LEU A 364 -3.16 -12.03 -1.29
CA LEU A 364 -2.92 -12.46 0.09
C LEU A 364 -1.53 -12.07 0.60
N LEU A 365 -0.51 -12.14 -0.25
CA LEU A 365 0.85 -11.72 0.11
C LEU A 365 0.95 -10.19 0.29
N TYR A 366 0.24 -9.38 -0.51
CA TYR A 366 0.12 -7.94 -0.30
C TYR A 366 -0.52 -7.62 1.06
N LEU A 367 -1.63 -8.29 1.40
CA LEU A 367 -2.28 -8.15 2.70
C LEU A 367 -1.34 -8.46 3.87
N LEU A 368 -0.60 -9.59 3.80
CA LEU A 368 0.35 -9.98 4.85
C LEU A 368 1.54 -9.03 4.94
N THR A 369 2.06 -8.54 3.81
CA THR A 369 3.14 -7.56 3.79
C THR A 369 2.74 -6.28 4.51
N SER A 370 1.57 -5.71 4.19
CA SER A 370 1.02 -4.54 4.88
C SER A 370 0.86 -4.78 6.38
N TYR A 371 0.37 -5.95 6.78
CA TYR A 371 0.25 -6.29 8.19
C TYR A 371 1.60 -6.33 8.90
N TYR A 372 2.61 -7.02 8.31
CA TYR A 372 3.94 -7.14 8.90
C TYR A 372 4.68 -5.81 8.98
N MET A 373 4.42 -4.87 8.08
CA MET A 373 4.90 -3.50 8.19
C MET A 373 4.34 -2.81 9.45
N VAL A 374 3.03 -2.90 9.67
CA VAL A 374 2.37 -2.25 10.82
C VAL A 374 2.86 -2.80 12.16
N ILE A 375 3.13 -4.10 12.26
CA ILE A 375 3.67 -4.71 13.50
C ILE A 375 5.19 -4.68 13.59
N GLU A 376 5.85 -3.88 12.74
CA GLU A 376 7.31 -3.69 12.67
C GLU A 376 8.11 -4.98 12.43
N GLN A 377 7.50 -6.01 11.80
CA GLN A 377 8.17 -7.24 11.39
C GLN A 377 8.75 -7.08 9.97
N ILE A 378 9.64 -6.08 9.81
CA ILE A 378 10.23 -5.66 8.52
C ILE A 378 10.84 -6.85 7.76
N ALA A 379 11.55 -7.74 8.47
CA ALA A 379 12.19 -8.91 7.86
C ALA A 379 11.17 -9.89 7.24
N LEU A 380 10.01 -10.09 7.88
CA LEU A 380 8.95 -10.94 7.34
C LEU A 380 8.26 -10.28 6.14
N GLY A 381 7.98 -8.99 6.21
CA GLY A 381 7.41 -8.23 5.09
C GLY A 381 8.33 -8.26 3.87
N LEU A 382 9.62 -7.97 4.05
CA LEU A 382 10.61 -8.00 2.98
C LEU A 382 10.79 -9.41 2.39
N ALA A 383 10.80 -10.45 3.24
CA ALA A 383 10.87 -11.84 2.79
C ALA A 383 9.63 -12.23 1.96
N ALA A 384 8.43 -11.81 2.38
CA ALA A 384 7.20 -12.05 1.62
C ALA A 384 7.25 -11.40 0.23
N CYS A 385 7.69 -10.13 0.14
CA CYS A 385 7.90 -9.44 -1.14
C CYS A 385 8.95 -10.16 -1.99
N ALA A 386 10.13 -10.47 -1.43
CA ALA A 386 11.20 -11.13 -2.18
C ALA A 386 10.80 -12.52 -2.71
N MET A 387 10.08 -13.30 -1.90
CA MET A 387 9.57 -14.62 -2.31
C MET A 387 8.53 -14.50 -3.42
N ARG A 388 7.62 -13.53 -3.32
CA ARG A 388 6.59 -13.26 -4.32
C ARG A 388 7.18 -12.80 -5.66
N ASP A 389 8.07 -11.81 -5.60
CA ASP A 389 8.46 -11.06 -6.80
C ASP A 389 9.69 -11.62 -7.51
N VAL A 390 10.63 -12.23 -6.78
CA VAL A 390 11.92 -12.67 -7.32
C VAL A 390 12.21 -14.13 -7.04
N ILE A 391 12.28 -14.53 -5.76
CA ILE A 391 12.88 -15.82 -5.41
C ILE A 391 12.18 -16.98 -6.14
N PHE A 392 10.88 -17.14 -5.94
CA PHE A 392 10.15 -18.23 -6.58
C PHE A 392 9.77 -17.92 -8.01
N SER A 393 9.45 -16.66 -8.35
CA SER A 393 9.12 -16.29 -9.72
C SER A 393 10.27 -16.56 -10.68
N VAL A 394 11.50 -16.15 -10.33
CA VAL A 394 12.68 -16.39 -11.18
C VAL A 394 13.11 -17.86 -11.13
N SER A 395 13.26 -18.44 -9.92
CA SER A 395 13.77 -19.82 -9.81
C SER A 395 12.88 -20.83 -10.52
N LEU A 396 11.55 -20.71 -10.41
CA LEU A 396 10.64 -21.65 -11.07
C LEU A 396 10.58 -21.43 -12.58
N VAL A 397 10.76 -20.21 -13.07
CA VAL A 397 10.90 -19.95 -14.50
C VAL A 397 12.11 -20.70 -15.05
N PHE A 398 13.27 -20.61 -14.41
CA PHE A 398 14.47 -21.30 -14.88
C PHE A 398 14.35 -22.82 -14.76
N VAL A 399 13.83 -23.33 -13.65
CA VAL A 399 13.72 -24.78 -13.41
C VAL A 399 12.65 -25.41 -14.31
N LEU A 400 11.41 -24.92 -14.21
CA LEU A 400 10.30 -25.51 -14.98
C LEU A 400 10.37 -25.15 -16.47
N GLY A 401 10.86 -23.96 -16.80
CA GLY A 401 11.11 -23.58 -18.17
C GLY A 401 12.20 -24.41 -18.82
N GLY A 402 13.26 -24.80 -18.11
CA GLY A 402 14.28 -25.72 -18.57
C GLY A 402 13.76 -27.16 -18.82
N ILE A 403 12.71 -27.58 -18.06
CA ILE A 403 12.14 -28.94 -18.19
C ILE A 403 11.02 -28.97 -19.25
N PHE A 404 10.09 -28.00 -19.21
CA PHE A 404 8.87 -28.00 -20.01
C PHE A 404 8.82 -26.87 -21.07
N GLY A 405 9.93 -26.18 -21.32
CA GLY A 405 9.99 -25.07 -22.26
C GLY A 405 9.10 -23.88 -21.90
N LYS A 406 8.53 -23.21 -22.90
CA LYS A 406 7.66 -22.01 -22.72
C LYS A 406 6.49 -22.29 -21.78
N PHE A 407 5.87 -23.46 -21.85
CA PHE A 407 4.78 -23.85 -20.95
C PHE A 407 5.25 -23.89 -19.49
N GLY A 408 6.42 -24.49 -19.23
CA GLY A 408 7.01 -24.55 -17.89
C GLY A 408 7.36 -23.18 -17.33
N MET A 409 7.79 -22.24 -18.15
CA MET A 409 8.02 -20.84 -17.75
C MET A 409 6.73 -20.22 -17.18
N PHE A 410 5.60 -20.33 -17.88
CA PHE A 410 4.33 -19.79 -17.42
C PHE A 410 3.76 -20.54 -16.21
N MET A 411 3.92 -21.87 -16.17
CA MET A 411 3.54 -22.67 -15.00
C MET A 411 4.33 -22.26 -13.76
N GLY A 412 5.61 -21.93 -13.92
CA GLY A 412 6.45 -21.40 -12.84
C GLY A 412 5.93 -20.08 -12.31
N LEU A 413 5.55 -19.14 -13.18
CA LEU A 413 4.97 -17.86 -12.79
C LEU A 413 3.61 -18.01 -12.10
N ALA A 414 2.77 -18.92 -12.55
CA ALA A 414 1.48 -19.21 -11.93
C ALA A 414 1.62 -19.80 -10.52
N ALA A 415 2.58 -20.71 -10.34
CA ALA A 415 2.79 -21.44 -9.09
C ALA A 415 3.57 -20.63 -8.04
N ALA A 416 4.43 -19.70 -8.47
CA ALA A 416 5.35 -18.97 -7.58
C ALA A 416 4.65 -18.27 -6.41
N PRO A 417 3.55 -17.51 -6.58
CA PRO A 417 2.89 -16.84 -5.47
C PRO A 417 2.26 -17.83 -4.48
N ALA A 418 1.71 -18.95 -4.96
CA ALA A 418 1.12 -19.98 -4.11
C ALA A 418 2.20 -20.66 -3.24
N ILE A 419 3.35 -20.98 -3.84
CA ILE A 419 4.49 -21.56 -3.11
C ILE A 419 5.05 -20.56 -2.11
N ALA A 420 5.20 -19.29 -2.49
CA ALA A 420 5.65 -18.21 -1.60
C ALA A 420 4.73 -18.09 -0.37
N TYR A 421 3.42 -18.05 -0.60
CA TYR A 421 2.42 -17.99 0.47
C TYR A 421 2.48 -19.22 1.38
N ALA A 422 2.51 -20.42 0.81
CA ALA A 422 2.57 -21.66 1.58
C ALA A 422 3.83 -21.73 2.46
N ILE A 423 5.00 -21.39 1.92
CA ILE A 423 6.27 -21.39 2.67
C ILE A 423 6.24 -20.35 3.79
N LEU A 424 5.72 -19.14 3.52
CA LEU A 424 5.58 -18.11 4.55
C LEU A 424 4.69 -18.57 5.71
N ILE A 425 3.53 -19.16 5.39
CA ILE A 425 2.60 -19.69 6.40
C ILE A 425 3.24 -20.85 7.18
N ILE A 426 3.88 -21.81 6.51
CA ILE A 426 4.58 -22.93 7.16
C ILE A 426 5.66 -22.39 8.11
N TYR A 427 6.46 -21.43 7.66
CA TYR A 427 7.49 -20.81 8.51
C TYR A 427 6.89 -20.19 9.78
N ILE A 428 5.79 -19.45 9.64
CA ILE A 428 5.11 -18.82 10.78
C ILE A 428 4.56 -19.88 11.74
N VAL A 429 3.90 -20.91 11.23
CA VAL A 429 3.35 -22.00 12.07
C VAL A 429 4.46 -22.74 12.82
N VAL A 430 5.57 -23.05 12.16
CA VAL A 430 6.70 -23.76 12.78
C VAL A 430 7.41 -22.87 13.82
N ARG A 431 7.57 -21.57 13.54
CA ARG A 431 8.37 -20.68 14.39
C ARG A 431 7.59 -20.08 15.55
N TYR A 432 6.29 -19.79 15.35
CA TYR A 432 5.46 -19.05 16.31
C TYR A 432 4.22 -19.82 16.78
N GLY A 433 3.90 -20.96 16.15
CA GLY A 433 2.73 -21.78 16.49
C GLY A 433 1.48 -21.46 15.67
N ARG A 434 0.52 -22.40 15.70
CA ARG A 434 -0.73 -22.28 14.92
C ARG A 434 -1.63 -21.14 15.39
N GLU A 435 -1.64 -20.84 16.68
CA GLU A 435 -2.50 -19.81 17.27
C GLU A 435 -2.08 -18.40 16.86
N ASP A 436 -0.79 -18.22 16.56
CA ASP A 436 -0.21 -16.96 16.10
C ASP A 436 -0.24 -16.78 14.58
N CYS A 437 -0.56 -17.81 13.82
CA CYS A 437 -0.58 -17.74 12.37
C CYS A 437 -1.89 -17.09 11.86
N PRO A 438 -1.79 -16.13 10.92
CA PRO A 438 -0.58 -15.46 10.43
C PRO A 438 -0.26 -14.15 11.18
N LEU A 439 -1.04 -13.77 12.20
CA LEU A 439 -1.07 -12.44 12.81
C LEU A 439 -0.03 -12.21 13.90
N LEU A 440 0.73 -13.22 14.33
CA LEU A 440 1.75 -13.10 15.39
C LEU A 440 1.22 -12.41 16.67
N LEU A 441 0.00 -12.75 17.08
CA LEU A 441 -0.72 -12.07 18.16
C LEU A 441 -0.02 -12.17 19.54
N SER A 442 0.82 -13.18 19.74
CA SER A 442 1.63 -13.32 20.97
C SER A 442 2.63 -12.17 21.14
N LYS A 443 3.10 -11.57 20.03
CA LYS A 443 4.00 -10.40 20.07
C LYS A 443 3.30 -9.09 20.45
N LEU A 444 1.98 -9.05 20.36
CA LEU A 444 1.17 -7.94 20.82
C LEU A 444 0.95 -8.11 22.34
N SER A 445 2.00 -7.89 23.13
CA SER A 445 1.97 -8.08 24.58
C SER A 445 0.96 -7.16 25.26
N GLY A 446 -0.18 -7.73 25.65
CA GLY A 446 -1.20 -7.16 26.51
C GLY A 446 -1.78 -8.30 27.34
N SER A 447 -1.49 -8.33 28.63
CA SER A 447 -2.06 -9.28 29.57
C SER A 447 -3.52 -8.97 29.80
N GLY A 448 -4.42 -9.66 29.12
CA GLY A 448 -5.87 -9.51 29.33
C GLY A 448 -6.65 -9.84 28.05
N GLY A 449 -7.83 -10.41 28.19
CA GLY A 449 -8.77 -10.59 27.09
C GLY A 449 -9.20 -9.24 26.53
N SER A 450 -9.22 -9.10 25.22
CA SER A 450 -9.88 -7.98 24.53
C SER A 450 -11.14 -8.49 23.86
N TYR A 451 -12.26 -7.83 24.09
CA TYR A 451 -13.57 -8.23 23.57
C TYR A 451 -14.16 -7.08 22.76
N LEU A 452 -14.54 -7.36 21.53
CA LEU A 452 -15.02 -6.40 20.56
C LEU A 452 -16.53 -6.51 20.38
N PHE A 453 -17.22 -5.37 20.50
CA PHE A 453 -18.65 -5.26 20.29
C PHE A 453 -18.92 -4.17 19.26
N ASN A 454 -19.76 -4.47 18.28
CA ASN A 454 -20.23 -3.50 17.29
C ASN A 454 -21.72 -3.24 17.50
N LEU A 455 -22.13 -1.98 17.39
CA LEU A 455 -23.51 -1.58 17.54
C LEU A 455 -23.85 -0.40 16.62
N LEU A 456 -25.13 -0.24 16.34
CA LEU A 456 -25.73 1.01 15.97
C LEU A 456 -26.27 1.66 17.26
N THR A 457 -26.10 2.96 17.45
CA THR A 457 -26.52 3.65 18.69
C THR A 457 -28.06 3.75 18.80
N GLU A 458 -28.76 2.64 18.55
CA GLU A 458 -30.19 2.47 18.80
C GLU A 458 -30.40 2.00 20.25
N PRO A 459 -31.40 2.51 21.00
CA PRO A 459 -31.59 2.16 22.40
C PRO A 459 -31.65 0.64 22.68
N GLU A 460 -32.31 -0.12 21.80
CA GLU A 460 -32.40 -1.58 21.91
C GLU A 460 -31.02 -2.26 21.76
N GLU A 461 -30.17 -1.78 20.87
CA GLU A 461 -28.82 -2.34 20.66
C GLU A 461 -27.88 -1.96 21.81
N ILE A 462 -28.01 -0.76 22.37
CA ILE A 462 -27.27 -0.29 23.56
C ILE A 462 -27.56 -1.21 24.75
N ILE A 463 -28.84 -1.45 25.05
CA ILE A 463 -29.26 -2.35 26.15
C ILE A 463 -28.76 -3.78 25.89
N GLY A 464 -28.90 -4.26 24.66
CA GLY A 464 -28.43 -5.60 24.27
C GLY A 464 -26.91 -5.76 24.45
N MET A 465 -26.13 -4.72 24.13
CA MET A 465 -24.67 -4.73 24.30
C MET A 465 -24.29 -4.66 25.79
N GLN A 466 -24.94 -3.79 26.55
CA GLN A 466 -24.78 -3.69 28.01
C GLN A 466 -24.97 -5.05 28.68
N GLY A 467 -26.03 -5.80 28.31
CA GLY A 467 -26.28 -7.14 28.84
C GLY A 467 -25.18 -8.15 28.47
N LYS A 468 -24.66 -8.10 27.24
CA LYS A 468 -23.56 -8.97 26.79
C LYS A 468 -22.27 -8.68 27.55
N ILE A 469 -21.91 -7.41 27.70
CA ILE A 469 -20.71 -6.99 28.46
C ILE A 469 -20.85 -7.35 29.94
N GLY A 470 -22.03 -7.13 30.54
CA GLY A 470 -22.29 -7.55 31.92
C GLY A 470 -22.13 -9.05 32.12
N SER A 471 -22.63 -9.89 31.20
CA SER A 471 -22.45 -11.34 31.24
C SER A 471 -20.97 -11.72 31.10
N LEU A 472 -20.24 -11.11 30.17
CA LEU A 472 -18.80 -11.30 29.97
C LEU A 472 -17.99 -11.00 31.23
N LEU A 473 -18.25 -9.86 31.86
CA LEU A 473 -17.55 -9.46 33.08
C LEU A 473 -17.84 -10.42 34.23
N LYS A 474 -19.08 -10.94 34.32
CA LYS A 474 -19.47 -11.96 35.30
C LYS A 474 -18.75 -13.28 35.10
N GLU A 475 -18.60 -13.73 33.86
CA GLU A 475 -17.83 -14.95 33.52
C GLU A 475 -16.37 -14.84 33.96
N HIS A 476 -15.81 -13.62 33.96
CA HIS A 476 -14.44 -13.35 34.39
C HIS A 476 -14.32 -12.97 35.88
N ASN A 477 -15.34 -13.26 36.67
CA ASN A 477 -15.37 -13.02 38.12
C ASN A 477 -15.12 -11.56 38.53
N VAL A 478 -15.52 -10.60 37.67
CA VAL A 478 -15.49 -9.17 38.03
C VAL A 478 -16.56 -8.89 39.09
N ASP A 479 -16.25 -8.06 40.06
CA ASP A 479 -17.16 -7.71 41.15
C ASP A 479 -18.44 -7.02 40.64
N LYS A 480 -19.56 -7.22 41.35
CA LYS A 480 -20.88 -6.72 40.96
C LYS A 480 -20.93 -5.18 40.86
N LYS A 481 -20.14 -4.47 41.67
CA LYS A 481 -20.12 -3.02 41.70
C LYS A 481 -19.43 -2.46 40.46
N THR A 482 -18.31 -3.03 40.07
CA THR A 482 -17.62 -2.73 38.80
C THR A 482 -18.50 -3.05 37.61
N ILE A 483 -19.19 -4.21 37.56
CA ILE A 483 -20.13 -4.55 36.49
C ILE A 483 -21.22 -3.46 36.37
N ASN A 484 -21.81 -3.02 37.47
CA ASN A 484 -22.83 -2.00 37.42
C ASN A 484 -22.27 -0.64 36.91
N ARG A 485 -21.07 -0.25 37.33
CA ARG A 485 -20.40 0.99 36.87
C ARG A 485 -20.15 0.92 35.35
N VAL A 486 -19.62 -0.18 34.87
CA VAL A 486 -19.39 -0.41 33.43
C VAL A 486 -20.71 -0.35 32.66
N SER A 487 -21.76 -0.96 33.18
CA SER A 487 -23.09 -0.97 32.55
C SER A 487 -23.67 0.43 32.41
N ILE A 488 -23.62 1.23 33.47
CA ILE A 488 -24.09 2.64 33.46
C ILE A 488 -23.23 3.46 32.48
N LEU A 489 -21.91 3.32 32.53
CA LEU A 489 -21.00 4.05 31.65
C LEU A 489 -21.31 3.80 30.16
N ILE A 490 -21.53 2.54 29.78
CA ILE A 490 -21.84 2.15 28.39
C ILE A 490 -23.18 2.76 27.95
N GLU A 491 -24.21 2.63 28.78
CA GLU A 491 -25.54 3.17 28.50
C GLU A 491 -25.49 4.67 28.28
N GLU A 492 -24.96 5.42 29.26
CA GLU A 492 -24.91 6.87 29.22
C GLU A 492 -24.03 7.40 28.06
N MET A 493 -22.89 6.76 27.81
CA MET A 493 -22.00 7.16 26.74
C MET A 493 -22.71 7.10 25.38
N TYR A 494 -23.38 5.98 25.05
CA TYR A 494 -24.02 5.84 23.76
C TYR A 494 -25.33 6.62 23.63
N LEU A 495 -26.04 6.88 24.76
CA LEU A 495 -27.19 7.78 24.76
C LEU A 495 -26.76 9.24 24.52
N ILE A 496 -25.64 9.68 25.07
CA ILE A 496 -25.09 11.02 24.76
C ILE A 496 -24.69 11.09 23.28
N ILE A 497 -23.97 10.11 22.76
CA ILE A 497 -23.61 10.07 21.33
C ILE A 497 -24.87 10.15 20.45
N LEU A 498 -25.93 9.42 20.78
CA LEU A 498 -27.20 9.48 20.05
C LEU A 498 -27.82 10.88 20.09
N LYS A 499 -27.90 11.49 21.26
CA LYS A 499 -28.45 12.88 21.44
C LYS A 499 -27.64 13.91 20.66
N MET A 500 -26.31 13.84 20.71
CA MET A 500 -25.45 14.78 20.00
C MET A 500 -25.54 14.64 18.47
N ASN A 501 -26.12 13.55 17.98
CA ASN A 501 -26.42 13.31 16.57
C ASN A 501 -27.91 13.51 16.21
N ASP A 502 -28.64 14.35 16.93
CA ASP A 502 -30.06 14.63 16.72
C ASP A 502 -30.94 13.37 16.72
N ASP A 503 -30.70 12.47 17.66
CA ASP A 503 -31.34 11.16 17.79
C ASP A 503 -31.22 10.26 16.55
N LYS A 504 -30.24 10.56 15.67
CA LYS A 504 -29.92 9.70 14.51
C LYS A 504 -28.90 8.65 14.92
N PRO A 505 -29.23 7.35 14.80
CA PRO A 505 -28.30 6.29 15.14
C PRO A 505 -27.04 6.32 14.28
N VAL A 506 -25.88 6.17 14.91
CA VAL A 506 -24.56 6.10 14.26
C VAL A 506 -23.88 4.77 14.55
N LEU A 507 -22.99 4.34 13.65
CA LEU A 507 -22.20 3.14 13.87
C LEU A 507 -21.14 3.40 14.94
N ALA A 508 -21.05 2.46 15.88
CA ALA A 508 -20.07 2.51 16.94
C ALA A 508 -19.44 1.13 17.19
N GLU A 509 -18.26 1.17 17.78
CA GLU A 509 -17.49 0.01 18.20
C GLU A 509 -17.03 0.19 19.63
N CYS A 510 -17.24 -0.82 20.47
CA CYS A 510 -16.81 -0.86 21.86
C CYS A 510 -15.81 -2.00 22.06
N THR A 511 -14.60 -1.71 22.51
CA THR A 511 -13.63 -2.73 22.91
C THR A 511 -13.47 -2.69 24.43
N VAL A 512 -13.67 -3.84 25.07
CA VAL A 512 -13.51 -4.04 26.51
C VAL A 512 -12.24 -4.80 26.78
N PHE A 513 -11.35 -4.26 27.60
CA PHE A 513 -10.11 -4.90 28.04
C PHE A 513 -10.20 -5.21 29.53
N LEU A 514 -9.94 -6.46 29.88
CA LEU A 514 -9.79 -6.89 31.27
C LEU A 514 -8.33 -6.73 31.68
N LYS A 515 -8.03 -5.74 32.51
CA LYS A 515 -6.70 -5.50 33.07
C LYS A 515 -6.61 -6.05 34.49
N PRO A 516 -5.39 -6.27 35.02
CA PRO A 516 -5.22 -6.75 36.41
C PRO A 516 -5.83 -5.81 37.47
N ASP A 517 -5.89 -4.52 37.17
CA ASP A 517 -6.30 -3.45 38.11
C ASP A 517 -7.67 -2.82 37.78
N GLY A 518 -8.34 -3.26 36.70
CA GLY A 518 -9.61 -2.70 36.31
C GLY A 518 -10.09 -3.10 34.92
N VAL A 519 -11.16 -2.47 34.49
CA VAL A 519 -11.75 -2.63 33.15
C VAL A 519 -11.49 -1.36 32.34
N GLN A 520 -10.81 -1.50 31.20
CA GLN A 520 -10.68 -0.41 30.24
C GLN A 520 -11.70 -0.58 29.12
N ILE A 521 -12.37 0.50 28.75
CA ILE A 521 -13.34 0.56 27.66
C ILE A 521 -12.86 1.57 26.64
N ILE A 522 -12.72 1.14 25.40
CA ILE A 522 -12.44 2.02 24.26
C ILE A 522 -13.66 2.02 23.36
N SER A 523 -14.27 3.20 23.21
CA SER A 523 -15.38 3.41 22.27
C SER A 523 -14.90 4.20 21.07
N LYS A 524 -15.39 3.81 19.89
CA LYS A 524 -15.20 4.53 18.63
C LYS A 524 -16.55 4.75 17.99
N ASP A 525 -16.81 5.93 17.45
CA ASP A 525 -18.05 6.27 16.77
C ASP A 525 -17.81 7.18 15.56
N GLU A 526 -18.74 7.18 14.60
CA GLU A 526 -18.71 8.05 13.43
C GLU A 526 -19.60 9.29 13.57
N GLY A 527 -20.04 9.60 14.78
CA GLY A 527 -20.92 10.72 15.07
C GLY A 527 -20.24 12.08 15.02
N VAL A 528 -21.00 13.10 15.35
CA VAL A 528 -20.48 14.47 15.49
C VAL A 528 -19.43 14.51 16.61
N SER A 529 -18.34 15.24 16.37
CA SER A 529 -17.31 15.45 17.39
C SER A 529 -17.80 16.43 18.45
N PHE A 530 -17.72 16.03 19.71
CA PHE A 530 -18.03 16.90 20.87
C PHE A 530 -17.05 16.60 22.00
N ASP A 531 -16.82 17.61 22.86
CA ASP A 531 -15.99 17.45 24.04
C ASP A 531 -16.89 17.14 25.26
N MET A 532 -16.67 15.97 25.90
CA MET A 532 -17.41 15.60 27.12
C MET A 532 -17.02 16.41 28.34
N SER A 533 -15.89 17.12 28.30
CA SER A 533 -15.41 18.00 29.37
C SER A 533 -15.90 19.45 29.21
N ASP A 534 -16.65 19.76 28.15
CA ASP A 534 -17.21 21.09 27.93
C ASP A 534 -18.31 21.38 28.96
N ASP A 535 -18.21 22.51 29.63
CA ASP A 535 -19.15 22.91 30.71
C ASP A 535 -20.61 22.97 30.23
N ASP A 536 -20.84 23.28 28.95
CA ASP A 536 -22.17 23.27 28.34
C ASP A 536 -22.78 21.86 28.26
N ILE A 537 -21.98 20.81 28.12
CA ILE A 537 -22.43 19.40 28.08
C ILE A 537 -22.61 18.86 29.50
N SER A 538 -21.77 19.26 30.46
CA SER A 538 -21.87 18.86 31.86
C SER A 538 -23.13 19.40 32.52
N THR A 539 -23.68 20.51 32.01
CA THR A 539 -24.95 21.09 32.49
C THR A 539 -26.18 20.39 31.91
N VAL A 540 -26.03 19.62 30.82
CA VAL A 540 -27.16 18.99 30.10
C VAL A 540 -27.64 17.68 30.76
N SER A 541 -26.76 16.95 31.47
CA SER A 541 -27.19 15.77 32.23
C SER A 541 -26.22 15.38 33.34
N LEU A 542 -26.75 14.88 34.46
CA LEU A 542 -25.97 14.22 35.52
C LEU A 542 -25.09 13.10 34.99
N SER A 543 -25.52 12.47 33.91
CA SER A 543 -24.81 11.42 33.16
C SER A 543 -23.48 11.88 32.60
N ALA A 544 -23.40 13.07 32.02
CA ALA A 544 -22.17 13.63 31.47
C ALA A 544 -21.10 13.87 32.56
N TYR A 545 -21.53 14.32 33.74
CA TYR A 545 -20.63 14.49 34.88
C TYR A 545 -20.06 13.17 35.40
N ILE A 546 -20.89 12.12 35.45
CA ILE A 546 -20.46 10.76 35.85
C ILE A 546 -19.46 10.21 34.81
N LEU A 547 -19.74 10.39 33.51
CA LEU A 547 -18.86 9.95 32.44
C LEU A 547 -17.49 10.66 32.47
N ALA A 548 -17.48 11.96 32.70
CA ALA A 548 -16.27 12.76 32.80
C ALA A 548 -15.33 12.26 33.92
N SER A 549 -15.88 11.72 35.02
CA SER A 549 -15.09 11.18 36.13
C SER A 549 -14.32 9.89 35.80
N TYR A 550 -14.73 9.13 34.78
CA TYR A 550 -14.09 7.91 34.32
C TYR A 550 -13.35 8.07 32.99
N LEU A 551 -13.46 9.25 32.35
CA LEU A 551 -12.83 9.53 31.06
C LEU A 551 -11.32 9.72 31.23
N GLU A 552 -10.51 8.83 30.64
CA GLU A 552 -9.07 9.03 30.57
C GLU A 552 -8.70 10.02 29.45
N LYS A 553 -9.32 9.87 28.31
CA LYS A 553 -9.03 10.68 27.11
C LYS A 553 -10.14 10.52 26.07
N ARG A 554 -10.54 11.64 25.47
CA ARG A 554 -11.30 11.63 24.23
C ARG A 554 -10.52 12.35 23.13
N ASP A 555 -10.15 11.62 22.09
CA ASP A 555 -9.54 12.17 20.89
C ASP A 555 -10.61 12.33 19.80
N PHE A 556 -10.76 13.54 19.32
CA PHE A 556 -11.56 13.81 18.13
C PHE A 556 -10.71 13.46 16.92
N GLY A 557 -11.15 12.50 16.12
CA GLY A 557 -10.42 11.98 14.95
C GLY A 557 -10.32 12.95 13.78
N ASN A 558 -10.08 14.23 14.05
CA ASN A 558 -9.75 15.24 13.05
C ASN A 558 -8.29 15.10 12.61
N ARG A 559 -7.91 13.93 12.12
CA ARG A 559 -6.64 13.76 11.42
C ARG A 559 -6.92 13.74 9.92
N HIS A 560 -6.05 14.38 9.17
CA HIS A 560 -6.03 14.67 7.74
C HIS A 560 -6.40 13.54 6.76
N LEU A 561 -6.75 12.36 7.22
CA LEU A 561 -7.34 11.27 6.46
C LEU A 561 -8.87 11.29 6.66
N THR A 562 -9.56 12.02 5.82
CA THR A 562 -11.03 12.18 5.84
C THR A 562 -11.80 10.85 5.88
N THR A 563 -11.22 9.78 5.35
CA THR A 563 -11.82 8.44 5.31
C THR A 563 -11.69 7.64 6.61
N MET A 564 -10.68 7.93 7.46
CA MET A 564 -10.44 7.25 8.75
C MET A 564 -10.83 8.12 9.96
N SER A 565 -11.62 9.17 9.75
CA SER A 565 -12.13 9.99 10.86
C SER A 565 -13.16 9.20 11.68
N PHE A 566 -12.95 9.11 12.96
CA PHE A 566 -13.89 8.63 13.99
C PHE A 566 -13.55 9.26 15.34
N ASN A 567 -14.55 9.41 16.20
CA ASN A 567 -14.31 9.81 17.58
C ASN A 567 -13.85 8.61 18.38
N ARG A 568 -12.92 8.81 19.29
CA ARG A 568 -12.40 7.77 20.18
C ARG A 568 -12.41 8.23 21.62
N SER A 569 -13.05 7.47 22.49
CA SER A 569 -13.06 7.69 23.93
C SER A 569 -12.46 6.51 24.66
N SER A 570 -11.65 6.76 25.68
CA SER A 570 -11.06 5.74 26.55
C SER A 570 -11.48 6.01 27.99
N PHE A 571 -12.01 4.99 28.66
CA PHE A 571 -12.46 5.02 30.03
C PHE A 571 -11.77 3.92 30.83
N PHE A 572 -11.44 4.19 32.08
CA PHE A 572 -10.87 3.19 32.96
C PHE A 572 -11.62 3.13 34.27
N ILE A 573 -12.12 1.94 34.64
CA ILE A 573 -12.83 1.67 35.88
C ILE A 573 -11.96 0.72 36.69
N LYS A 574 -11.40 1.19 37.82
CA LYS A 574 -10.62 0.36 38.74
C LYS A 574 -11.55 -0.64 39.45
N TYR A 575 -11.02 -1.81 39.74
CA TYR A 575 -11.66 -2.74 40.67
C TYR A 575 -11.71 -2.12 42.06
N ASP A 576 -12.77 -2.37 42.80
CA ASP A 576 -12.79 -2.01 44.21
C ASP A 576 -11.74 -2.90 44.92
N GLU A 577 -10.91 -2.28 45.77
CA GLU A 577 -10.04 -3.05 46.66
C GLU A 577 -10.94 -3.98 47.49
N VAL A 578 -10.72 -5.26 47.40
CA VAL A 578 -11.35 -6.24 48.29
C VAL A 578 -10.82 -5.89 49.69
N GLU A 579 -11.63 -5.23 50.50
CA GLU A 579 -11.35 -5.17 51.94
C GLU A 579 -11.18 -6.62 52.42
N THR A 580 -9.93 -7.02 52.59
CA THR A 580 -9.57 -8.26 53.31
C THR A 580 -10.00 -8.03 54.76
N ILE A 581 -11.19 -8.52 55.09
CA ILE A 581 -11.67 -8.64 56.47
C ILE A 581 -10.94 -9.80 57.15
#